data_fb1d2f7605f65eef7a3c6997adb2a20b
#
_entry.id   fb1d2f7605f65eef7a3c6997adb2a20b
#
_cell.length_a   1.000
_cell.length_b   1.000
_cell.length_c   1.000
_cell.angle_alpha   90.00
_cell.angle_beta   90.00
_cell.angle_gamma   90.00
#
_symmetry.space_group_name_H-M   'P 1'
#
loop_
_entity.id
_entity.type
_entity.pdbx_description
1 polymer ?
#
loop_
_entity_poly.entity_id
_entity_poly.type
_entity_poly.pdbx_seq_one_letter_code
_entity_poly.pdbx_strand_id
1 'polypeptide(L)' 'MKKWELKYYWDDGATIECRYFNTMKEAEAYAEAEGYPMENYSIVPNKS' A
#
# COMPACT_ATOMS: atom_id res chain seq x y z
N MET A 1 -12.42 11.58 2.19
CA MET A 1 -11.10 11.39 2.78
C MET A 1 -10.74 9.92 2.76
N LYS A 2 -9.53 9.59 2.32
CA LYS A 2 -9.12 8.19 2.18
C LYS A 2 -8.58 7.68 3.49
N LYS A 3 -8.99 6.47 3.85
CA LYS A 3 -8.73 5.92 5.19
C LYS A 3 -7.58 4.94 5.28
N TRP A 4 -7.07 4.49 4.14
CA TRP A 4 -6.03 3.47 4.11
C TRP A 4 -4.84 3.92 3.29
N GLU A 5 -3.65 3.59 3.76
CA GLU A 5 -2.40 3.94 3.09
C GLU A 5 -1.67 2.67 2.71
N LEU A 6 -1.27 2.56 1.45
CA LEU A 6 -0.44 1.48 0.97
C LEU A 6 0.95 2.01 0.70
N LYS A 7 1.96 1.36 1.28
CA LYS A 7 3.37 1.69 1.05
C LYS A 7 4.06 0.50 0.41
N TYR A 8 4.80 0.76 -0.64
CA TYR A 8 5.57 -0.25 -1.34
C TYR A 8 7.05 0.04 -1.14
N TYR A 9 7.81 -0.99 -0.78
CA TYR A 9 9.22 -0.86 -0.43
C TYR A 9 10.11 -1.69 -1.33
N TRP A 10 11.36 -1.21 -1.50
CA TRP A 10 12.42 -2.07 -2.02
C TRP A 10 12.89 -3.03 -0.92
N ASP A 11 13.66 -4.05 -1.33
CA ASP A 11 14.20 -5.04 -0.39
C ASP A 11 15.08 -4.40 0.68
N ASP A 12 15.69 -3.26 0.40
CA ASP A 12 16.53 -2.55 1.36
C ASP A 12 15.71 -1.66 2.31
N GLY A 13 14.40 -1.65 2.17
CA GLY A 13 13.52 -0.88 3.04
C GLY A 13 13.18 0.51 2.54
N ALA A 14 13.74 0.93 1.41
CA ALA A 14 13.43 2.25 0.87
C ALA A 14 12.01 2.29 0.32
N THR A 15 11.23 3.30 0.70
CA THR A 15 9.87 3.48 0.22
C THR A 15 9.89 3.96 -1.23
N ILE A 16 9.21 3.22 -2.11
CA ILE A 16 9.14 3.56 -3.53
C ILE A 16 7.87 4.28 -3.86
N GLU A 17 6.75 3.83 -3.28
CA GLU A 17 5.44 4.36 -3.62
C GLU A 17 4.56 4.42 -2.39
N CYS A 18 3.70 5.44 -2.34
CA CYS A 18 2.75 5.60 -1.26
C CYS A 18 1.43 6.01 -1.91
N ARG A 19 0.38 5.22 -1.68
CA ARG A 19 -0.93 5.46 -2.25
C ARG A 19 -1.99 5.41 -1.18
N TYR A 20 -3.11 6.08 -1.43
CA TYR A 20 -4.21 6.17 -0.47
C TYR A 20 -5.49 5.63 -1.08
N PHE A 21 -6.28 4.93 -0.26
CA PHE A 21 -7.50 4.28 -0.71
C PHE A 21 -8.61 4.46 0.32
N ASN A 22 -9.85 4.35 -0.12
CA ASN A 22 -11.01 4.49 0.77
C ASN A 22 -11.24 3.23 1.60
N THR A 23 -10.88 2.06 1.07
CA THR A 23 -11.05 0.79 1.78
C THR A 23 -9.79 -0.04 1.66
N MET A 24 -9.61 -0.95 2.63
CA MET A 24 -8.49 -1.88 2.60
C MET A 24 -8.55 -2.79 1.37
N LYS A 25 -9.76 -3.17 0.98
CA LYS A 25 -9.95 -4.05 -0.17
C LYS A 25 -9.46 -3.39 -1.45
N GLU A 26 -9.71 -2.09 -1.60
CA GLU A 26 -9.22 -1.35 -2.75
C GLU A 26 -7.68 -1.32 -2.77
N ALA A 27 -7.07 -1.13 -1.60
CA ALA A 27 -5.63 -1.11 -1.49
C ALA A 27 -5.03 -2.46 -1.87
N GLU A 28 -5.63 -3.54 -1.37
CA GLU A 28 -5.19 -4.90 -1.71
C GLU A 28 -5.31 -5.18 -3.20
N ALA A 29 -6.42 -4.77 -3.78
CA ALA A 29 -6.65 -4.98 -5.20
C ALA A 29 -5.61 -4.23 -6.04
N TYR A 30 -5.26 -3.03 -5.62
CA TYR A 30 -4.24 -2.25 -6.32
C TYR A 30 -2.88 -2.95 -6.27
N ALA A 31 -2.48 -3.41 -5.07
CA ALA A 31 -1.19 -4.09 -4.92
C ALA A 31 -1.13 -5.36 -5.77
N GLU A 32 -2.23 -6.09 -5.82
CA GLU A 32 -2.32 -7.32 -6.60
C GLU A 32 -2.24 -7.03 -8.09
N ALA A 33 -2.95 -5.99 -8.54
CA ALA A 33 -2.94 -5.60 -9.95
C ALA A 33 -1.55 -5.15 -10.41
N GLU A 34 -0.79 -4.51 -9.51
CA GLU A 34 0.57 -4.07 -9.82
C GLU A 34 1.59 -5.20 -9.68
N GLY A 35 1.19 -6.32 -9.10
CA GLY A 35 2.08 -7.46 -8.91
C GLY A 35 3.05 -7.29 -7.77
N TYR A 36 2.72 -6.48 -6.78
CA TYR A 36 3.60 -6.27 -5.61
C TYR A 36 3.63 -7.52 -4.74
N PRO A 37 4.81 -8.02 -4.35
CA PRO A 37 4.87 -9.14 -3.41
C PRO A 37 4.44 -8.69 -2.02
N MET A 38 3.75 -9.57 -1.30
CA MET A 38 3.21 -9.26 0.03
C MET A 38 4.27 -8.76 1.00
N GLU A 39 5.48 -9.26 0.90
CA GLU A 39 6.56 -8.88 1.79
C GLU A 39 7.14 -7.50 1.48
N ASN A 40 6.77 -6.91 0.35
CA ASN A 40 7.30 -5.62 -0.07
C ASN A 40 6.29 -4.48 0.02
N TYR A 41 5.10 -4.74 0.55
CA TYR A 41 4.15 -3.65 0.77
C TYR A 41 3.42 -3.83 2.09
N SER A 42 2.88 -2.74 2.59
CA SER A 42 2.02 -2.78 3.78
C SER A 42 0.85 -1.84 3.59
N ILE A 43 -0.28 -2.22 4.19
CA ILE A 43 -1.50 -1.43 4.16
C ILE A 43 -1.86 -1.11 5.60
N VAL A 44 -1.89 0.18 5.92
CA VAL A 44 -2.12 0.63 7.29
C VAL A 44 -3.19 1.72 7.29
N PRO A 45 -3.87 1.91 8.44
CA PRO A 45 -4.83 3.01 8.53
C PRO A 45 -4.14 4.36 8.36
N ASN A 46 -4.78 5.23 7.57
CA ASN A 46 -4.28 6.58 7.38
C ASN A 46 -4.87 7.47 8.46
N LYS A 47 -4.03 8.02 9.30
CA LYS A 47 -4.45 8.79 10.46
C LYS A 47 -4.53 10.29 10.23
N SER A 48 -4.25 10.74 9.05
CA SER A 48 -4.30 12.17 8.77
C SER A 48 -5.71 12.72 8.75
#